data_77f14cf6b671f4c673dac0fe3bb08224
#
_entry.id   77f14cf6b671f4c673dac0fe3bb08224
#
_cell.length_a   1.000
_cell.length_b   1.000
_cell.length_c   1.000
_cell.angle_alpha   90.00
_cell.angle_beta   90.00
_cell.angle_gamma   90.00
#
_symmetry.space_group_name_H-M   'P 1'
#
loop_
_entity.id
_entity.type
_entity.pdbx_description
1 polymer ?
#
loop_
_entity_poly.entity_id
_entity_poly.type
_entity_poly.pdbx_seq_one_letter_code
_entity_poly.pdbx_strand_id
1 'polypeptide(L)'
;MTEWYIEPTDAYERAHKHYEKKQPQELKAVLDNLDRFFKTVAHGVHPQFVTAGYIHNEGKGVKAIDQRGGAKGNLRQTRLYVYPDVDAKVLYLITIGDKSSQKNDIKLSADFVVKLKGA
;
A
#
# COMPACT_ATOMS: atom_id res chain seq x y z
N MET A 1 22.98 9.29 3.88
CA MET A 1 21.72 9.11 3.20
C MET A 1 20.99 7.92 3.79
N THR A 2 19.76 8.12 4.20
CA THR A 2 18.98 7.06 4.86
C THR A 2 18.21 6.29 3.80
N GLU A 3 18.38 4.99 3.80
CA GLU A 3 17.71 4.13 2.83
C GLU A 3 16.40 3.59 3.41
N TRP A 4 15.38 3.58 2.58
CA TRP A 4 14.12 2.97 2.89
C TRP A 4 14.09 1.54 2.37
N TYR A 5 13.43 0.65 3.10
CA TYR A 5 13.27 -0.75 2.72
C TYR A 5 11.79 -1.07 2.61
N ILE A 6 11.46 -1.98 1.70
CA ILE A 6 10.09 -2.50 1.55
C ILE A 6 10.03 -3.84 2.25
N GLU A 7 9.05 -4.00 3.13
CA GLU A 7 8.84 -5.24 3.89
C GLU A 7 7.43 -5.76 3.64
N PRO A 8 7.26 -6.78 2.79
CA PRO A 8 5.95 -7.38 2.57
C PRO A 8 5.58 -8.29 3.73
N THR A 9 4.31 -8.25 4.15
CA THR A 9 3.79 -9.17 5.14
C THR A 9 3.34 -10.46 4.46
N ASP A 10 3.09 -11.50 5.26
CA ASP A 10 2.55 -12.76 4.73
C ASP A 10 1.19 -12.53 4.07
N ALA A 11 0.35 -11.68 4.67
CA ALA A 11 -0.95 -11.37 4.11
C ALA A 11 -0.81 -10.71 2.74
N TYR A 12 0.15 -9.78 2.61
CA TYR A 12 0.42 -9.15 1.32
C TYR A 12 0.84 -10.19 0.28
N GLU A 13 1.75 -11.08 0.65
CA GLU A 13 2.26 -12.06 -0.31
C GLU A 13 1.16 -12.99 -0.82
N ARG A 14 0.25 -13.41 0.06
CA ARG A 14 -0.91 -14.20 -0.36
C ARG A 14 -1.82 -13.42 -1.31
N ALA A 15 -2.09 -12.17 -0.97
CA ALA A 15 -2.92 -11.30 -1.81
C ALA A 15 -2.25 -11.05 -3.16
N HIS A 16 -0.95 -10.83 -3.18
CA HIS A 16 -0.19 -10.61 -4.41
C HIS A 16 -0.35 -11.81 -5.35
N LYS A 17 -0.17 -13.01 -4.84
CA LYS A 17 -0.32 -14.23 -5.66
C LYS A 17 -1.73 -14.35 -6.24
N HIS A 18 -2.73 -14.02 -5.43
CA HIS A 18 -4.12 -14.06 -5.90
C HIS A 18 -4.36 -13.07 -7.03
N TYR A 19 -3.91 -11.82 -6.85
CA TYR A 19 -4.12 -10.77 -7.85
C TYR A 19 -3.30 -11.02 -9.11
N GLU A 20 -2.11 -11.59 -8.97
CA GLU A 20 -1.29 -11.95 -10.11
C GLU A 20 -2.01 -12.94 -11.03
N LYS A 21 -2.75 -13.86 -10.46
CA LYS A 21 -3.53 -14.84 -11.21
C LYS A 21 -4.83 -14.27 -11.74
N LYS A 22 -5.57 -13.53 -10.93
CA LYS A 22 -6.95 -13.16 -11.22
C LYS A 22 -7.12 -11.75 -11.78
N GLN A 23 -6.27 -10.83 -11.39
CA GLN A 23 -6.40 -9.42 -11.79
C GLN A 23 -5.02 -8.80 -12.00
N PRO A 24 -4.25 -9.31 -12.98
CA PRO A 24 -2.87 -8.84 -13.16
C PRO A 24 -2.77 -7.37 -13.58
N GLN A 25 -3.77 -6.84 -14.27
CA GLN A 25 -3.74 -5.43 -14.69
C GLN A 25 -3.92 -4.50 -13.50
N GLU A 26 -4.84 -4.84 -12.60
CA GLU A 26 -5.04 -4.08 -11.36
C GLU A 26 -3.80 -4.15 -10.49
N LEU A 27 -3.21 -5.32 -10.36
CA LEU A 27 -1.98 -5.48 -9.59
C LEU A 27 -0.86 -4.60 -10.14
N LYS A 28 -0.66 -4.62 -11.46
CA LYS A 28 0.35 -3.78 -12.10
C LYS A 28 0.12 -2.30 -11.81
N ALA A 29 -1.13 -1.86 -11.90
CA ALA A 29 -1.47 -0.45 -11.68
C ALA A 29 -1.14 0.00 -10.25
N VAL A 30 -1.52 -0.79 -9.23
CA VAL A 30 -1.21 -0.40 -7.86
C VAL A 30 0.29 -0.48 -7.58
N LEU A 31 1.00 -1.45 -8.17
CA LEU A 31 2.45 -1.55 -7.97
C LEU A 31 3.20 -0.40 -8.65
N ASP A 32 2.74 0.06 -9.81
CA ASP A 32 3.32 1.25 -10.45
C ASP A 32 3.14 2.48 -9.56
N ASN A 33 1.99 2.63 -8.95
CA ASN A 33 1.73 3.75 -8.03
C ASN A 33 2.53 3.59 -6.73
N LEU A 34 2.68 2.37 -6.24
CA LEU A 34 3.56 2.10 -5.10
C LEU A 34 4.98 2.56 -5.39
N ASP A 35 5.48 2.25 -6.58
CA ASP A 35 6.83 2.63 -6.98
C ASP A 35 6.99 4.15 -6.96
N ARG A 36 6.00 4.89 -7.48
CA ARG A 36 6.03 6.36 -7.44
C ARG A 36 6.05 6.88 -6.01
N PHE A 37 5.20 6.34 -5.16
CA PHE A 37 5.16 6.72 -3.75
C PHE A 37 6.49 6.43 -3.07
N PHE A 38 7.01 5.23 -3.27
CA PHE A 38 8.25 4.81 -2.62
C PHE A 38 9.42 5.68 -3.06
N LYS A 39 9.53 6.00 -4.34
CA LYS A 39 10.61 6.86 -4.86
C LYS A 39 10.55 8.24 -4.25
N THR A 40 9.36 8.80 -4.10
CA THR A 40 9.19 10.12 -3.49
C THR A 40 9.66 10.10 -2.03
N VAL A 41 9.28 9.08 -1.29
CA VAL A 41 9.70 8.92 0.10
C VAL A 41 11.21 8.70 0.20
N ALA A 42 11.76 7.86 -0.68
CA ALA A 42 13.19 7.56 -0.69
C ALA A 42 14.04 8.78 -1.02
N HIS A 43 13.48 9.76 -1.72
CA HIS A 43 14.16 11.01 -2.03
C HIS A 43 14.07 12.05 -0.90
N GLY A 44 13.46 11.69 0.22
CA GLY A 44 13.48 12.52 1.41
C GLY A 44 12.17 13.20 1.77
N VAL A 45 11.11 12.98 1.00
CA VAL A 45 9.81 13.56 1.35
C VAL A 45 9.17 12.70 2.44
N HIS A 46 8.80 13.34 3.55
CA HIS A 46 8.11 12.62 4.62
C HIS A 46 6.80 12.04 4.08
N PRO A 47 6.49 10.76 4.35
CA PRO A 47 5.28 10.12 3.81
C PRO A 47 3.99 10.89 4.06
N GLN A 48 3.92 11.58 5.19
CA GLN A 48 2.77 12.39 5.56
C GLN A 48 2.45 13.45 4.50
N PHE A 49 3.47 13.94 3.81
CA PHE A 49 3.32 15.04 2.84
C PHE A 49 3.23 14.57 1.40
N VAL A 50 3.30 13.26 1.16
CA VAL A 50 3.13 12.74 -0.20
C VAL A 50 1.64 12.63 -0.49
N THR A 51 1.17 13.46 -1.43
CA THR A 51 -0.24 13.48 -1.80
C THR A 51 -0.38 13.24 -3.29
N ALA A 52 -1.38 12.45 -3.65
CA ALA A 52 -1.73 12.19 -5.05
C ALA A 52 -3.14 11.60 -5.06
N GLY A 53 -3.80 11.68 -6.23
CA GLY A 53 -5.15 11.17 -6.36
C GLY A 53 -5.30 9.69 -6.06
N TYR A 54 -4.21 8.93 -6.16
CA TYR A 54 -4.24 7.49 -5.90
C TYR A 54 -3.87 7.14 -4.45
N ILE A 55 -3.63 8.11 -3.58
CA ILE A 55 -3.25 7.88 -2.17
C ILE A 55 -4.40 8.29 -1.26
N HIS A 56 -4.79 7.38 -0.37
CA HIS A 56 -5.85 7.62 0.62
C HIS A 56 -5.32 7.37 2.02
N ASN A 57 -5.66 8.24 2.96
CA ASN A 57 -5.28 8.05 4.36
C ASN A 57 -6.37 7.25 5.07
N GLU A 58 -5.97 6.14 5.70
CA GLU A 58 -6.92 5.22 6.32
C GLU A 58 -6.84 5.21 7.85
N GLY A 59 -6.14 6.18 8.43
CA GLY A 59 -5.99 6.25 9.89
C GLY A 59 -4.79 5.47 10.40
N LYS A 60 -4.32 5.81 11.58
CA LYS A 60 -3.16 5.19 12.25
C LYS A 60 -1.88 5.20 11.40
N GLY A 61 -1.79 6.12 10.44
CA GLY A 61 -0.64 6.20 9.55
C GLY A 61 -0.71 5.27 8.36
N VAL A 62 -1.76 4.47 8.25
CA VAL A 62 -1.95 3.57 7.10
C VAL A 62 -2.37 4.37 5.88
N LYS A 63 -1.80 4.03 4.73
CA LYS A 63 -2.19 4.60 3.45
C LYS A 63 -2.66 3.50 2.53
N ALA A 64 -3.67 3.81 1.71
CA ALA A 64 -4.13 2.91 0.67
C ALA A 64 -3.77 3.51 -0.68
N ILE A 65 -3.10 2.72 -1.52
CA ILE A 65 -2.68 3.13 -2.85
C ILE A 65 -3.59 2.42 -3.86
N ASP A 66 -4.32 3.20 -4.65
CA ASP A 66 -5.26 2.61 -5.60
C ASP A 66 -4.66 2.50 -7.02
N GLN A 67 -5.48 2.06 -7.97
CA GLN A 67 -5.05 1.77 -9.34
C GLN A 67 -5.14 2.98 -10.29
N ARG A 68 -5.48 4.16 -9.79
CA ARG A 68 -5.73 5.33 -10.64
C ARG A 68 -4.52 5.71 -11.47
N GLY A 69 -4.78 6.13 -12.71
CA GLY A 69 -3.72 6.48 -13.64
C GLY A 69 -3.01 5.29 -14.25
N GLY A 70 -3.50 4.09 -13.98
CA GLY A 70 -2.94 2.88 -14.56
C GLY A 70 -3.35 2.67 -16.00
N ALA A 71 -3.39 1.41 -16.43
CA ALA A 71 -3.68 1.06 -17.81
C ALA A 71 -5.02 1.61 -18.27
N LYS A 72 -5.14 1.84 -19.57
CA LYS A 72 -6.39 2.27 -20.17
C LYS A 72 -7.45 1.18 -19.99
N GLY A 73 -8.65 1.60 -19.68
CA GLY A 73 -9.77 0.69 -19.52
C GLY A 73 -10.37 0.77 -18.12
N ASN A 74 -11.37 -0.05 -17.90
CA ASN A 74 -12.10 -0.05 -16.64
C ASN A 74 -11.48 -1.01 -15.66
N LEU A 75 -10.40 -0.58 -15.02
CA LEU A 75 -9.83 -1.36 -13.94
C LEU A 75 -10.75 -1.34 -12.73
N ARG A 76 -10.87 -2.48 -12.08
CA ARG A 76 -11.64 -2.60 -10.86
C ARG A 76 -10.94 -1.85 -9.73
N GLN A 77 -11.72 -1.32 -8.80
CA GLN A 77 -11.15 -0.66 -7.63
C GLN A 77 -10.28 -1.65 -6.85
N THR A 78 -9.02 -1.32 -6.74
CA THR A 78 -8.03 -2.15 -6.07
C THR A 78 -7.18 -1.25 -5.19
N ARG A 79 -6.93 -1.66 -3.96
CA ARG A 79 -6.14 -0.87 -3.02
C ARG A 79 -5.07 -1.73 -2.37
N LEU A 80 -3.86 -1.21 -2.40
CA LEU A 80 -2.72 -1.75 -1.69
C LEU A 80 -2.55 -0.96 -0.40
N TYR A 81 -2.65 -1.63 0.74
CA TYR A 81 -2.52 -0.98 2.04
C TYR A 81 -1.08 -1.05 2.50
N VAL A 82 -0.53 0.10 2.87
CA VAL A 82 0.87 0.22 3.28
C VAL A 82 0.97 1.01 4.57
N TYR A 83 2.04 0.76 5.32
CA TYR A 83 2.36 1.55 6.51
C TYR A 83 3.82 2.00 6.43
N PRO A 84 4.07 3.32 6.27
CA PRO A 84 5.43 3.83 6.29
C PRO A 84 5.88 4.10 7.73
N ASP A 85 6.78 3.25 8.21
CA ASP A 85 7.39 3.43 9.53
C ASP A 85 8.60 4.34 9.37
N VAL A 86 8.41 5.62 9.68
CA VAL A 86 9.43 6.65 9.43
C VAL A 86 10.67 6.43 10.29
N ASP A 87 10.48 6.03 11.55
CA ASP A 87 11.61 5.83 12.46
C ASP A 87 12.51 4.70 11.99
N ALA A 88 11.92 3.61 11.54
CA ALA A 88 12.66 2.44 11.06
C ALA A 88 13.06 2.56 9.59
N LYS A 89 12.48 3.49 8.84
CA LYS A 89 12.65 3.63 7.39
C LYS A 89 12.22 2.37 6.65
N VAL A 90 11.10 1.81 7.06
CA VAL A 90 10.53 0.61 6.47
C VAL A 90 9.14 0.91 5.96
N LEU A 91 8.88 0.56 4.71
CA LEU A 91 7.54 0.63 4.14
C LEU A 91 6.95 -0.78 4.15
N TYR A 92 6.00 -1.01 5.05
CA TYR A 92 5.32 -2.30 5.14
C TYR A 92 4.21 -2.38 4.12
N LEU A 93 4.18 -3.49 3.37
CA LEU A 93 3.08 -3.80 2.47
C LEU A 93 2.17 -4.77 3.20
N ILE A 94 0.96 -4.33 3.52
CA ILE A 94 0.10 -5.07 4.45
C ILE A 94 -0.82 -6.06 3.73
N THR A 95 -1.58 -5.58 2.75
CA THR A 95 -2.47 -6.44 1.97
C THR A 95 -2.97 -5.69 0.74
N ILE A 96 -3.61 -6.43 -0.17
CA ILE A 96 -4.29 -5.87 -1.34
C ILE A 96 -5.74 -6.34 -1.30
N GLY A 97 -6.66 -5.46 -1.61
CA GLY A 97 -8.05 -5.82 -1.66
C GLY A 97 -8.85 -4.98 -2.64
N ASP A 98 -10.13 -5.27 -2.73
CA ASP A 98 -11.05 -4.56 -3.59
C ASP A 98 -12.12 -3.85 -2.73
N LYS A 99 -13.15 -3.33 -3.41
CA LYS A 99 -14.21 -2.63 -2.72
C LYS A 99 -14.97 -3.54 -1.73
N SER A 100 -15.12 -4.82 -2.07
CA SER A 100 -15.88 -5.74 -1.22
C SER A 100 -15.12 -6.12 0.05
N SER A 101 -13.80 -6.09 0.03
CA SER A 101 -12.96 -6.43 1.20
C SER A 101 -12.48 -5.21 1.96
N GLN A 102 -12.81 -4.00 1.50
CA GLN A 102 -12.24 -2.76 2.01
C GLN A 102 -12.35 -2.62 3.54
N LYS A 103 -13.50 -2.89 4.09
CA LYS A 103 -13.73 -2.77 5.52
C LYS A 103 -12.79 -3.69 6.32
N ASN A 104 -12.70 -4.94 5.89
CA ASN A 104 -11.82 -5.91 6.53
C ASN A 104 -10.35 -5.55 6.35
N ASP A 105 -9.99 -5.05 5.18
CA ASP A 105 -8.61 -4.66 4.89
C ASP A 105 -8.17 -3.48 5.74
N ILE A 106 -9.04 -2.51 5.95
CA ILE A 106 -8.75 -1.36 6.82
C ILE A 106 -8.55 -1.84 8.26
N LYS A 107 -9.40 -2.74 8.73
CA LYS A 107 -9.28 -3.29 10.08
C LYS A 107 -7.99 -4.09 10.24
N LEU A 108 -7.70 -4.95 9.28
CA LEU A 108 -6.47 -5.75 9.29
C LEU A 108 -5.24 -4.84 9.35
N SER A 109 -5.27 -3.76 8.57
CA SER A 109 -4.17 -2.81 8.51
C SER A 109 -4.00 -2.07 9.84
N ALA A 110 -5.11 -1.63 10.44
CA ALA A 110 -5.05 -0.97 11.74
C ALA A 110 -4.51 -1.92 12.82
N ASP A 111 -4.95 -3.17 12.81
CA ASP A 111 -4.48 -4.17 13.76
C ASP A 111 -2.98 -4.44 13.57
N PHE A 112 -2.51 -4.46 12.33
CA PHE A 112 -1.09 -4.63 12.04
C PHE A 112 -0.27 -3.52 12.70
N VAL A 113 -0.70 -2.26 12.53
CA VAL A 113 0.02 -1.12 13.09
C VAL A 113 0.02 -1.16 14.61
N VAL A 114 -1.11 -1.53 15.23
CA VAL A 114 -1.19 -1.64 16.69
C VAL A 114 -0.20 -2.68 17.20
N LYS A 115 -0.13 -3.83 16.57
CA LYS A 115 0.81 -4.88 16.96
C LYS A 115 2.26 -4.46 16.74
N LEU A 116 2.53 -3.77 15.65
CA LEU A 116 3.88 -3.32 15.34
C LEU A 116 4.39 -2.32 16.38
N LYS A 117 3.54 -1.41 16.82
CA LYS A 117 3.92 -0.34 17.74
C LYS A 117 3.78 -0.69 19.19
N GLY A 118 2.76 -1.47 19.51
CA GLY A 118 2.37 -1.68 20.88
C GLY A 118 2.77 -3.00 21.45
N ALA A 119 3.45 -3.78 20.69
CA ALA A 119 3.79 -5.16 21.03
C ALA A 119 4.19 -5.35 22.47
#